data_d775e4a093640b4214ff49dbbc6094cf
#
_entry.id   d775e4a093640b4214ff49dbbc6094cf
#
_cell.length_a   1.000
_cell.length_b   1.000
_cell.length_c   1.000
_cell.angle_alpha   90.00
_cell.angle_beta   90.00
_cell.angle_gamma   90.00
#
_symmetry.space_group_name_H-M   'P 1'
#
loop_
_entity.id
_entity.type
_entity.pdbx_description
1 polymer ?
#
loop_
_entity_poly.entity_id
_entity_poly.type
_entity_poly.pdbx_seq_one_letter_code
_entity_poly.pdbx_strand_id
1 'polypeptide(L)'
;GGYDYLVQAMGGIMSITGEKNGLPTKIGVGVSDIITGLYSTISILSALRFRDISSKGQHLDVSLLDSQVSWLSYVAQSYLISGKVPERIGNDHPSIVPYQTVKAKNGLMVLAIANDRQFKSFCNFAKLKDLYENSKFKSNSTRVQNRTELNKILEKTIKKKTINQWVTG
;
A
#
# COMPACT_ATOMS: atom_id res chain seq x y z
N GLY A 1 -7.18 -19.74 21.58
CA GLY A 1 -8.17 -19.13 20.70
C GLY A 1 -7.66 -17.79 20.19
N GLY A 2 -7.80 -17.51 18.92
CA GLY A 2 -7.39 -16.25 18.31
C GLY A 2 -8.60 -15.58 17.67
N TYR A 3 -8.64 -14.26 17.78
CA TYR A 3 -9.59 -13.41 17.07
C TYR A 3 -8.83 -12.56 16.07
N ASP A 4 -9.49 -12.16 14.99
CA ASP A 4 -8.94 -11.29 13.94
C ASP A 4 -8.09 -10.13 14.49
N TYR A 5 -8.62 -9.36 15.46
CA TYR A 5 -7.93 -8.20 16.01
C TYR A 5 -6.62 -8.58 16.73
N LEU A 6 -6.63 -9.68 17.48
CA LEU A 6 -5.42 -10.19 18.15
C LEU A 6 -4.37 -10.61 17.11
N VAL A 7 -4.82 -11.31 16.07
CA VAL A 7 -3.95 -11.77 14.99
C VAL A 7 -3.38 -10.59 14.19
N GLN A 8 -4.17 -9.55 13.90
CA GLN A 8 -3.66 -8.33 13.30
C GLN A 8 -2.57 -7.67 14.14
N ALA A 9 -2.71 -7.67 15.47
CA ALA A 9 -1.71 -7.12 16.37
C ALA A 9 -0.42 -7.95 16.38
N MET A 10 -0.54 -9.28 16.45
CA MET A 10 0.60 -10.21 16.52
C MET A 10 1.33 -10.36 15.18
N GLY A 11 0.60 -10.38 14.09
CA GLY A 11 1.12 -10.64 12.74
C GLY A 11 1.73 -9.44 12.03
N GLY A 12 1.84 -8.28 12.70
CA GLY A 12 2.59 -7.13 12.20
C GLY A 12 1.80 -6.16 11.31
N ILE A 13 0.57 -6.47 10.85
CA ILE A 13 -0.18 -5.57 9.96
C ILE A 13 -0.49 -4.24 10.63
N MET A 14 -0.77 -4.24 11.95
CA MET A 14 -1.03 -3.02 12.70
C MET A 14 0.22 -2.15 12.85
N SER A 15 1.40 -2.74 12.88
CA SER A 15 2.66 -1.97 13.02
C SER A 15 2.97 -1.11 11.79
N ILE A 16 2.40 -1.46 10.64
CA ILE A 16 2.58 -0.76 9.36
C ILE A 16 1.34 0.04 8.92
N THR A 17 0.23 -0.04 9.67
CA THR A 17 -1.06 0.61 9.36
C THR A 17 -1.32 1.77 10.30
N GLY A 18 -1.64 2.94 9.76
CA GLY A 18 -1.97 4.17 10.50
C GLY A 18 -1.03 5.33 10.20
N GLU A 19 -1.29 6.47 10.80
CA GLU A 19 -0.47 7.68 10.68
C GLU A 19 0.94 7.47 11.23
N LYS A 20 1.94 8.16 10.65
CA LYS A 20 3.36 8.00 10.97
C LYS A 20 3.64 8.09 12.48
N ASN A 21 3.05 9.06 13.15
CA ASN A 21 3.23 9.30 14.59
C ASN A 21 2.00 8.89 15.41
N GLY A 22 1.06 8.16 14.81
CA GLY A 22 -0.15 7.68 15.46
C GLY A 22 0.04 6.32 16.15
N LEU A 23 -1.04 5.81 16.75
CA LEU A 23 -1.08 4.47 17.29
C LEU A 23 -1.12 3.42 16.15
N PRO A 24 -0.60 2.20 16.38
CA PRO A 24 -0.85 1.06 15.50
C PRO A 24 -2.34 0.86 15.30
N THR A 25 -2.79 0.80 14.05
CA THR A 25 -4.21 0.78 13.72
C THR A 25 -4.58 -0.52 13.01
N LYS A 26 -5.65 -1.17 13.46
CA LYS A 26 -6.18 -2.33 12.76
C LYS A 26 -6.86 -1.92 11.44
N ILE A 27 -6.90 -2.85 10.49
CA ILE A 27 -7.75 -2.70 9.30
C ILE A 27 -9.23 -2.72 9.74
N GLY A 28 -10.06 -1.91 9.10
CA GLY A 28 -11.45 -1.68 9.53
C GLY A 28 -12.35 -2.92 9.53
N VAL A 29 -12.03 -3.93 8.74
CA VAL A 29 -12.73 -5.21 8.67
C VAL A 29 -11.92 -6.33 9.33
N GLY A 30 -12.51 -7.47 9.58
CA GLY A 30 -11.84 -8.70 10.06
C GLY A 30 -10.99 -9.32 8.96
N VAL A 31 -9.90 -8.67 8.60
CA VAL A 31 -9.09 -9.01 7.42
C VAL A 31 -8.39 -10.34 7.56
N SER A 32 -7.94 -10.70 8.77
CA SER A 32 -7.28 -11.99 9.02
C SER A 32 -8.24 -13.16 8.82
N ASP A 33 -9.51 -13.01 9.25
CA ASP A 33 -10.56 -14.01 9.04
C ASP A 33 -10.88 -14.17 7.55
N ILE A 34 -11.03 -13.04 6.83
CA ILE A 34 -11.34 -13.04 5.37
C ILE A 34 -10.23 -13.74 4.59
N ILE A 35 -8.97 -13.41 4.86
CA ILE A 35 -7.81 -14.00 4.17
C ILE A 35 -7.71 -15.49 4.46
N THR A 36 -7.88 -15.88 5.72
CA THR A 36 -7.83 -17.27 6.11
C THR A 36 -8.96 -18.08 5.45
N GLY A 37 -10.16 -17.48 5.36
CA GLY A 37 -11.27 -18.07 4.62
C GLY A 37 -10.95 -18.29 3.13
N LEU A 38 -10.28 -17.32 2.48
CA LEU A 38 -9.84 -17.44 1.10
C LEU A 38 -8.77 -18.54 0.93
N TYR A 39 -7.75 -18.57 1.77
CA TYR A 39 -6.74 -19.63 1.73
C TYR A 39 -7.31 -21.01 2.05
N SER A 40 -8.23 -21.10 3.00
CA SER A 40 -8.94 -22.34 3.29
C SER A 40 -9.72 -22.84 2.08
N THR A 41 -10.42 -21.94 1.38
CA THR A 41 -11.18 -22.27 0.17
C THR A 41 -10.26 -22.79 -0.94
N ILE A 42 -9.15 -22.11 -1.18
CA ILE A 42 -8.14 -22.51 -2.19
C ILE A 42 -7.56 -23.88 -1.82
N SER A 43 -7.19 -24.08 -0.56
CA SER A 43 -6.61 -25.33 -0.07
C SER A 43 -7.59 -26.50 -0.21
N ILE A 44 -8.88 -26.29 0.16
CA ILE A 44 -9.93 -27.30 0.02
C ILE A 44 -10.12 -27.70 -1.45
N LEU A 45 -10.24 -26.71 -2.35
CA LEU A 45 -10.41 -26.99 -3.79
C LEU A 45 -9.20 -27.73 -4.35
N SER A 46 -7.98 -27.35 -3.95
CA SER A 46 -6.76 -28.02 -4.36
C SER A 46 -6.70 -29.46 -3.84
N ALA A 47 -7.09 -29.69 -2.59
CA ALA A 47 -7.15 -31.01 -1.98
C ALA A 47 -8.20 -31.91 -2.64
N LEU A 48 -9.37 -31.36 -2.98
CA LEU A 48 -10.42 -32.09 -3.72
C LEU A 48 -9.91 -32.48 -5.11
N ARG A 49 -9.26 -31.56 -5.83
CA ARG A 49 -8.65 -31.87 -7.13
C ARG A 49 -7.59 -32.96 -7.03
N PHE A 50 -6.73 -32.91 -6.01
CA PHE A 50 -5.73 -33.94 -5.75
C PHE A 50 -6.40 -35.30 -5.46
N ARG A 51 -7.44 -35.31 -4.62
CA ARG A 51 -8.20 -36.52 -4.29
C ARG A 51 -8.81 -37.16 -5.54
N ASP A 52 -9.37 -36.37 -6.45
CA ASP A 52 -9.99 -36.89 -7.68
C ASP A 52 -8.98 -37.57 -8.61
N ILE A 53 -7.69 -37.20 -8.54
CA ILE A 53 -6.62 -37.79 -9.36
C ILE A 53 -5.98 -38.97 -8.62
N SER A 54 -5.73 -38.82 -7.31
CA SER A 54 -4.92 -39.78 -6.55
C SER A 54 -5.73 -40.79 -5.74
N SER A 55 -7.05 -40.56 -5.60
CA SER A 55 -7.94 -41.26 -4.67
C SER A 55 -7.52 -41.16 -3.21
N LYS A 56 -6.69 -40.19 -2.85
CA LYS A 56 -6.20 -39.98 -1.47
C LYS A 56 -6.67 -38.64 -0.94
N GLY A 57 -7.27 -38.67 0.25
CA GLY A 57 -7.57 -37.46 1.03
C GLY A 57 -6.34 -36.92 1.74
N GLN A 58 -6.44 -35.70 2.28
CA GLN A 58 -5.39 -35.10 3.09
C GLN A 58 -5.97 -34.20 4.19
N HIS A 59 -5.22 -34.02 5.25
CA HIS A 59 -5.52 -33.05 6.30
C HIS A 59 -5.05 -31.67 5.85
N LEU A 60 -5.87 -30.64 6.13
CA LEU A 60 -5.55 -29.25 5.86
C LEU A 60 -5.51 -28.48 7.18
N ASP A 61 -4.39 -27.86 7.46
CA ASP A 61 -4.21 -26.95 8.59
C ASP A 61 -3.94 -25.55 8.06
N VAL A 62 -4.81 -24.58 8.38
CA VAL A 62 -4.74 -23.19 7.91
C VAL A 62 -4.84 -22.26 9.10
N SER A 63 -3.72 -21.65 9.45
CA SER A 63 -3.59 -20.73 10.58
C SER A 63 -4.02 -19.31 10.22
N LEU A 64 -4.75 -18.65 11.10
CA LEU A 64 -5.06 -17.21 11.02
C LEU A 64 -3.78 -16.37 10.96
N LEU A 65 -2.79 -16.70 11.80
CA LEU A 65 -1.55 -15.94 11.92
C LEU A 65 -0.71 -16.06 10.64
N ASP A 66 -0.50 -17.27 10.13
CA ASP A 66 0.29 -17.49 8.91
C ASP A 66 -0.37 -16.82 7.71
N SER A 67 -1.70 -16.93 7.61
CA SER A 67 -2.49 -16.27 6.58
C SER A 67 -2.30 -14.76 6.63
N GLN A 68 -2.37 -14.15 7.81
CA GLN A 68 -2.19 -12.71 7.95
C GLN A 68 -0.75 -12.27 7.69
N VAL A 69 0.26 -13.01 8.16
CA VAL A 69 1.68 -12.69 7.90
C VAL A 69 1.99 -12.70 6.40
N SER A 70 1.38 -13.62 5.64
CA SER A 70 1.54 -13.64 4.18
C SER A 70 1.07 -12.36 3.48
N TRP A 71 0.14 -11.64 4.10
CA TRP A 71 -0.40 -10.37 3.58
C TRP A 71 0.49 -9.16 3.81
N LEU A 72 1.55 -9.28 4.58
CA LEU A 72 2.57 -8.23 4.65
C LEU A 72 3.28 -8.03 3.31
N SER A 73 3.23 -9.04 2.43
CA SER A 73 3.60 -8.97 1.02
C SER A 73 4.99 -8.29 0.81
N TYR A 74 5.06 -7.29 -0.08
CA TYR A 74 6.30 -6.57 -0.39
C TYR A 74 6.89 -5.80 0.80
N VAL A 75 6.11 -5.49 1.83
CA VAL A 75 6.60 -4.83 3.04
C VAL A 75 7.47 -5.80 3.85
N ALA A 76 7.00 -7.04 4.04
CA ALA A 76 7.82 -8.10 4.65
C ALA A 76 9.05 -8.41 3.81
N GLN A 77 8.91 -8.50 2.48
CA GLN A 77 10.01 -8.73 1.57
C GLN A 77 11.08 -7.62 1.67
N SER A 78 10.66 -6.37 1.78
CA SER A 78 11.57 -5.23 1.98
C SER A 78 12.35 -5.35 3.28
N TYR A 79 11.69 -5.78 4.35
CA TYR A 79 12.35 -6.04 5.64
C TYR A 79 13.38 -7.17 5.52
N LEU A 80 13.02 -8.29 4.92
CA LEU A 80 13.89 -9.46 4.77
C LEU A 80 15.16 -9.14 3.97
N ILE A 81 15.08 -8.24 2.98
CA ILE A 81 16.23 -7.83 2.16
C ILE A 81 17.07 -6.75 2.86
N SER A 82 16.43 -5.77 3.48
CA SER A 82 17.12 -4.57 3.99
C SER A 82 17.47 -4.63 5.47
N GLY A 83 16.84 -5.50 6.25
CA GLY A 83 16.90 -5.52 7.72
C GLY A 83 16.22 -4.33 8.40
N LYS A 84 15.61 -3.40 7.63
CA LYS A 84 14.98 -2.20 8.18
C LYS A 84 13.53 -2.47 8.51
N VAL A 85 13.17 -2.29 9.78
CA VAL A 85 11.78 -2.43 10.23
C VAL A 85 10.90 -1.37 9.55
N PRO A 86 9.82 -1.77 8.87
CA PRO A 86 8.90 -0.83 8.23
C PRO A 86 8.18 0.05 9.24
N GLU A 87 8.00 1.33 8.90
CA GLU A 87 7.27 2.29 9.70
C GLU A 87 5.87 2.53 9.13
N ARG A 88 4.96 3.05 9.97
CA ARG A 88 3.70 3.61 9.50
C ARG A 88 3.95 4.89 8.74
N ILE A 89 3.34 5.03 7.59
CA ILE A 89 3.51 6.20 6.70
C ILE A 89 2.17 6.79 6.25
N GLY A 90 1.09 6.47 6.97
CA GLY A 90 -0.26 6.92 6.63
C GLY A 90 -0.72 6.37 5.29
N ASN A 91 -1.17 7.26 4.42
CA ASN A 91 -1.62 6.91 3.07
C ASN A 91 -0.51 7.02 2.00
N ASP A 92 0.73 7.22 2.39
CA ASP A 92 1.85 7.30 1.47
C ASP A 92 2.28 5.90 1.00
N HIS A 93 2.67 5.77 -0.26
CA HIS A 93 3.31 4.54 -0.73
C HIS A 93 4.80 4.53 -0.35
N PRO A 94 5.37 3.42 0.18
CA PRO A 94 6.76 3.42 0.65
C PRO A 94 7.78 3.64 -0.46
N SER A 95 7.55 3.13 -1.66
CA SER A 95 8.52 3.11 -2.77
C SER A 95 8.07 3.82 -4.05
N ILE A 96 6.89 4.45 -4.07
CA ILE A 96 6.38 5.19 -5.22
C ILE A 96 6.00 6.61 -4.79
N VAL A 97 6.47 7.62 -5.53
CA VAL A 97 6.21 9.04 -5.22
C VAL A 97 5.98 9.84 -6.51
N PRO A 98 4.90 10.66 -6.56
CA PRO A 98 3.84 10.81 -5.55
C PRO A 98 2.77 9.71 -5.64
N TYR A 99 2.45 9.10 -4.53
CA TYR A 99 1.36 8.15 -4.38
C TYR A 99 0.80 8.27 -2.96
N GLN A 100 -0.22 9.09 -2.78
CA GLN A 100 -0.70 9.50 -1.45
C GLN A 100 -2.05 10.21 -1.51
N THR A 101 -2.65 10.44 -0.33
CA THR A 101 -3.80 11.34 -0.20
C THR A 101 -3.34 12.79 -0.15
N VAL A 102 -3.98 13.66 -0.93
CA VAL A 102 -3.67 15.08 -1.02
C VAL A 102 -4.92 15.95 -0.84
N LYS A 103 -4.74 17.15 -0.30
CA LYS A 103 -5.83 18.11 -0.09
C LYS A 103 -5.96 19.05 -1.29
N ALA A 104 -7.02 18.90 -2.06
CA ALA A 104 -7.45 19.85 -3.08
C ALA A 104 -8.24 21.02 -2.45
N LYS A 105 -8.67 21.98 -3.27
CA LYS A 105 -9.40 23.17 -2.78
C LYS A 105 -10.68 22.84 -2.00
N ASN A 106 -11.38 21.78 -2.41
CA ASN A 106 -12.71 21.44 -1.89
C ASN A 106 -12.80 20.05 -1.24
N GLY A 107 -11.67 19.37 -0.95
CA GLY A 107 -11.70 18.07 -0.30
C GLY A 107 -10.40 17.30 -0.44
N LEU A 108 -10.43 16.02 -0.05
CA LEU A 108 -9.31 15.09 -0.19
C LEU A 108 -9.45 14.30 -1.50
N MET A 109 -8.34 14.04 -2.15
CA MET A 109 -8.25 13.14 -3.31
C MET A 109 -7.01 12.27 -3.22
N VAL A 110 -7.01 11.15 -3.92
CA VAL A 110 -5.83 10.30 -4.08
C VAL A 110 -5.05 10.75 -5.30
N LEU A 111 -3.76 10.99 -5.12
CA LEU A 111 -2.82 11.20 -6.21
C LEU A 111 -1.97 9.94 -6.37
N ALA A 112 -2.15 9.21 -7.47
CA ALA A 112 -1.48 7.95 -7.74
C ALA A 112 -0.69 8.03 -9.05
N ILE A 113 0.60 8.34 -8.96
CA ILE A 113 1.50 8.48 -10.11
C ILE A 113 2.57 7.39 -9.99
N ALA A 114 2.39 6.29 -10.73
CA ALA A 114 3.16 5.09 -10.56
C ALA A 114 4.48 5.05 -11.33
N ASN A 115 4.69 5.92 -12.33
CA ASN A 115 5.89 5.91 -13.16
C ASN A 115 6.28 7.31 -13.67
N ASP A 116 7.49 7.41 -14.26
CA ASP A 116 8.07 8.67 -14.68
C ASP A 116 7.29 9.33 -15.85
N ARG A 117 6.70 8.53 -16.74
CA ARG A 117 5.86 9.04 -17.83
C ARG A 117 4.60 9.73 -17.29
N GLN A 118 3.93 9.10 -16.31
CA GLN A 118 2.78 9.70 -15.65
C GLN A 118 3.16 10.95 -14.88
N PHE A 119 4.32 10.96 -14.22
CA PHE A 119 4.83 12.13 -13.52
C PHE A 119 5.06 13.32 -14.48
N LYS A 120 5.67 13.06 -15.64
CA LYS A 120 5.83 14.07 -16.69
C LYS A 120 4.48 14.64 -17.16
N SER A 121 3.50 13.77 -17.45
CA SER A 121 2.16 14.17 -17.86
C SER A 121 1.47 15.03 -16.79
N PHE A 122 1.56 14.61 -15.52
CA PHE A 122 1.05 15.38 -14.40
C PHE A 122 1.73 16.75 -14.29
N CYS A 123 3.05 16.84 -14.39
CA CYS A 123 3.78 18.10 -14.33
C CYS A 123 3.38 19.06 -15.48
N ASN A 124 3.14 18.53 -16.66
CA ASN A 124 2.64 19.33 -17.78
C ASN A 124 1.25 19.90 -17.50
N PHE A 125 0.33 19.05 -17.03
CA PHE A 125 -1.03 19.46 -16.67
C PHE A 125 -1.07 20.46 -15.50
N ALA A 126 -0.23 20.23 -14.50
CA ALA A 126 -0.11 21.07 -13.31
C ALA A 126 0.68 22.36 -13.56
N LYS A 127 1.25 22.56 -14.76
CA LYS A 127 2.14 23.68 -15.12
C LYS A 127 3.41 23.73 -14.25
N LEU A 128 3.98 22.56 -13.97
CA LEU A 128 5.19 22.35 -13.15
C LEU A 128 6.33 21.75 -14.00
N LYS A 129 6.56 22.27 -15.23
CA LYS A 129 7.55 21.71 -16.16
C LYS A 129 8.96 21.62 -15.56
N ASP A 130 9.39 22.67 -14.87
CA ASP A 130 10.70 22.72 -14.22
C ASP A 130 10.88 21.60 -13.18
N LEU A 131 9.79 21.12 -12.57
CA LEU A 131 9.83 20.05 -11.59
C LEU A 131 10.24 18.72 -12.21
N TYR A 132 9.70 18.40 -13.39
CA TYR A 132 10.06 17.17 -14.11
C TYR A 132 11.51 17.21 -14.64
N GLU A 133 12.03 18.36 -15.01
CA GLU A 133 13.39 18.53 -15.51
C GLU A 133 14.44 18.53 -14.39
N ASN A 134 14.01 18.77 -13.14
CA ASN A 134 14.89 18.78 -11.99
C ASN A 134 15.42 17.37 -11.68
N SER A 135 16.73 17.23 -11.57
CA SER A 135 17.41 15.96 -11.27
C SER A 135 16.91 15.27 -10.00
N LYS A 136 16.47 16.05 -9.00
CA LYS A 136 15.88 15.52 -7.75
C LYS A 136 14.54 14.80 -7.96
N PHE A 137 13.82 15.06 -9.07
CA PHE A 137 12.46 14.54 -9.26
C PHE A 137 12.26 13.80 -10.58
N LYS A 138 13.29 13.71 -11.42
CA LYS A 138 13.23 13.13 -12.75
C LYS A 138 12.87 11.64 -12.77
N SER A 139 13.35 10.87 -11.80
CA SER A 139 13.04 9.44 -11.66
C SER A 139 12.29 9.14 -10.36
N ASN A 140 11.56 8.03 -10.33
CA ASN A 140 10.88 7.60 -9.09
C ASN A 140 11.87 7.44 -7.94
N SER A 141 13.05 6.87 -8.18
CA SER A 141 14.08 6.70 -7.16
C SER A 141 14.50 8.03 -6.52
N THR A 142 14.76 9.05 -7.34
CA THR A 142 15.13 10.39 -6.82
C THR A 142 13.96 11.09 -6.15
N ARG A 143 12.71 10.88 -6.60
CA ARG A 143 11.51 11.39 -5.93
C ARG A 143 11.30 10.77 -4.55
N VAL A 144 11.55 9.47 -4.40
CA VAL A 144 11.49 8.78 -3.10
C VAL A 144 12.49 9.41 -2.12
N GLN A 145 13.72 9.66 -2.55
CA GLN A 145 14.75 10.29 -1.73
C GLN A 145 14.40 11.73 -1.34
N ASN A 146 13.73 12.47 -2.23
CA ASN A 146 13.35 13.87 -2.03
C ASN A 146 11.85 14.07 -1.75
N ARG A 147 11.17 13.02 -1.23
CA ARG A 147 9.72 12.99 -0.97
C ARG A 147 9.21 14.21 -0.24
N THR A 148 9.85 14.60 0.85
CA THR A 148 9.40 15.72 1.69
C THR A 148 9.40 17.05 0.94
N GLU A 149 10.44 17.29 0.12
CA GLU A 149 10.53 18.51 -0.68
C GLU A 149 9.46 18.50 -1.79
N LEU A 150 9.31 17.39 -2.50
CA LEU A 150 8.31 17.23 -3.55
C LEU A 150 6.89 17.40 -3.02
N ASN A 151 6.55 16.75 -1.91
CA ASN A 151 5.22 16.83 -1.32
C ASN A 151 4.83 18.25 -0.95
N LYS A 152 5.75 19.06 -0.38
CA LYS A 152 5.50 20.48 -0.09
C LYS A 152 5.16 21.30 -1.33
N ILE A 153 5.82 21.02 -2.47
CA ILE A 153 5.56 21.69 -3.74
C ILE A 153 4.18 21.28 -4.28
N LEU A 154 3.90 19.97 -4.27
CA LEU A 154 2.64 19.42 -4.76
C LEU A 154 1.45 19.92 -3.95
N GLU A 155 1.53 19.93 -2.62
CA GLU A 155 0.47 20.45 -1.75
C GLU A 155 0.11 21.90 -2.06
N LYS A 156 1.11 22.77 -2.26
CA LYS A 156 0.88 24.18 -2.62
C LYS A 156 0.16 24.32 -3.96
N THR A 157 0.43 23.41 -4.89
CA THR A 157 -0.14 23.44 -6.24
C THR A 157 -1.54 22.83 -6.26
N ILE A 158 -1.71 21.68 -5.63
CA ILE A 158 -2.97 20.91 -5.65
C ILE A 158 -4.09 21.67 -4.97
N LYS A 159 -3.82 22.40 -3.88
CA LYS A 159 -4.79 23.24 -3.17
C LYS A 159 -5.42 24.36 -4.01
N LYS A 160 -4.83 24.71 -5.16
CA LYS A 160 -5.33 25.79 -6.01
C LYS A 160 -6.55 25.43 -6.84
N LYS A 161 -6.77 24.13 -7.11
CA LYS A 161 -7.86 23.63 -7.95
C LYS A 161 -8.80 22.72 -7.15
N THR A 162 -10.05 22.61 -7.61
CA THR A 162 -11.02 21.65 -7.06
C THR A 162 -10.68 20.23 -7.54
N ILE A 163 -11.23 19.22 -6.83
CA ILE A 163 -11.10 17.81 -7.23
C ILE A 163 -11.54 17.63 -8.68
N ASN A 164 -12.70 18.16 -9.04
CA ASN A 164 -13.23 18.04 -10.41
C ASN A 164 -12.26 18.62 -11.45
N GLN A 165 -11.66 19.77 -11.19
CA GLN A 165 -10.65 20.38 -12.09
C GLN A 165 -9.36 19.55 -12.19
N TRP A 166 -9.05 18.70 -11.22
CA TRP A 166 -7.92 17.77 -11.28
C TRP A 166 -8.26 16.48 -12.03
N VAL A 167 -9.50 15.99 -11.90
CA VAL A 167 -9.93 14.71 -12.48
C VAL A 167 -10.29 14.84 -13.96
N THR A 168 -10.84 15.99 -14.38
CA THR A 168 -11.31 16.20 -15.76
C THR A 168 -10.28 16.81 -16.70
N GLY A 169 -9.12 17.18 -16.23
CA GLY A 169 -8.01 17.76 -17.03
C GLY A 169 -6.91 16.77 -17.25
#